data_a56def4b35d674d643cf6ef271ae02a9
#
_entry.id   a56def4b35d674d643cf6ef271ae02a9
#
_cell.length_a   1.000
_cell.length_b   1.000
_cell.length_c   1.000
_cell.angle_alpha   90.00
_cell.angle_beta   90.00
_cell.angle_gamma   90.00
#
_symmetry.space_group_name_H-M   'P 1'
#
loop_
_entity.id
_entity.type
_entity.pdbx_description
1 polymer ?
#
loop_
_entity_poly.entity_id
_entity_poly.type
_entity_poly.pdbx_seq_one_letter_code
_entity_poly.pdbx_strand_id
1 'polypeptide(L)'
;MNIKNIKSEFPIFKQKINGKPLVYLDSANSSQKPKTVINRISNFYETEFSNVGRSVHSLAVKATNRFEDTRDKVKIYLNAKYREEIIFTKSATESINLVASSFGEKFINKGDEILTTELEHHSNYIPWYFIGKKKGAIIKFAPVNEKGEVEIDEIKKLITNKTKIIAITHISNVTGTIMPIKKII
;
A
#
# COMPACT_ATOMS: atom_id res chain seq x y z
N MET A 1 23.12 1.49 -11.38
CA MET A 1 22.20 0.33 -11.49
C MET A 1 22.03 -0.01 -12.97
N ASN A 2 22.29 -1.25 -13.43
CA ASN A 2 22.17 -1.60 -14.85
C ASN A 2 20.73 -2.04 -15.15
N ILE A 3 19.96 -1.17 -15.80
CA ILE A 3 18.56 -1.41 -16.15
C ILE A 3 18.36 -2.66 -17.01
N LYS A 4 19.33 -2.97 -17.90
CA LYS A 4 19.26 -4.19 -18.75
C LYS A 4 19.27 -5.46 -17.90
N ASN A 5 20.13 -5.49 -16.86
CA ASN A 5 20.20 -6.64 -15.95
C ASN A 5 18.91 -6.81 -15.15
N ILE A 6 18.34 -5.70 -14.64
CA ILE A 6 17.03 -5.77 -13.94
C ILE A 6 15.92 -6.27 -14.86
N LYS A 7 15.84 -5.72 -16.07
CA LYS A 7 14.81 -6.12 -17.04
C LYS A 7 14.90 -7.61 -17.39
N SER A 8 16.10 -8.20 -17.42
CA SER A 8 16.29 -9.62 -17.70
C SER A 8 15.72 -10.56 -16.64
N GLU A 9 15.54 -10.08 -15.39
CA GLU A 9 14.93 -10.84 -14.30
C GLU A 9 13.43 -11.08 -14.50
N PHE A 10 12.79 -10.32 -15.40
CA PHE A 10 11.35 -10.39 -15.66
C PHE A 10 11.08 -11.16 -16.96
N PRO A 11 10.61 -12.42 -16.91
CA PRO A 11 10.41 -13.26 -18.09
C PRO A 11 9.45 -12.67 -19.13
N ILE A 12 8.49 -11.88 -18.68
CA ILE A 12 7.47 -11.25 -19.54
C ILE A 12 8.09 -10.38 -20.65
N PHE A 13 9.24 -9.74 -20.38
CA PHE A 13 9.90 -8.85 -21.35
C PHE A 13 10.63 -9.58 -22.48
N LYS A 14 10.63 -10.92 -22.49
CA LYS A 14 11.07 -11.71 -23.63
C LYS A 14 10.02 -11.76 -24.76
N GLN A 15 8.78 -11.35 -24.45
CA GLN A 15 7.69 -11.33 -25.42
C GLN A 15 7.83 -10.18 -26.42
N LYS A 16 7.25 -10.40 -27.60
CA LYS A 16 7.08 -9.38 -28.62
C LYS A 16 5.60 -9.13 -28.86
N ILE A 17 5.21 -7.89 -28.99
CA ILE A 17 3.86 -7.46 -29.36
C ILE A 17 3.94 -6.81 -30.74
N ASN A 18 3.19 -7.33 -31.71
CA ASN A 18 3.24 -6.89 -33.12
C ASN A 18 4.68 -6.86 -33.69
N GLY A 19 5.48 -7.90 -33.37
CA GLY A 19 6.86 -8.03 -33.82
C GLY A 19 7.88 -7.16 -33.10
N LYS A 20 7.48 -6.26 -32.20
CA LYS A 20 8.35 -5.35 -31.44
C LYS A 20 8.53 -5.83 -29.99
N PRO A 21 9.67 -5.53 -29.32
CA PRO A 21 9.84 -5.80 -27.90
C PRO A 21 8.71 -5.20 -27.06
N LEU A 22 8.26 -5.95 -26.04
CA LEU A 22 7.24 -5.46 -25.10
C LEU A 22 7.70 -4.20 -24.39
N VAL A 23 6.89 -3.15 -24.45
CA VAL A 23 6.94 -1.96 -23.60
C VAL A 23 5.75 -2.03 -22.63
N TYR A 24 6.01 -2.00 -21.33
CA TYR A 24 5.00 -2.08 -20.30
C TYR A 24 5.11 -0.86 -19.37
N LEU A 25 4.08 0.00 -19.37
CA LEU A 25 4.04 1.27 -18.64
C LEU A 25 2.92 1.32 -17.59
N ASP A 26 2.27 0.19 -17.30
CA ASP A 26 1.12 0.11 -16.40
C ASP A 26 1.47 -0.54 -15.03
N SER A 27 2.70 -0.31 -14.54
CA SER A 27 3.12 -0.85 -13.24
C SER A 27 2.39 -0.24 -12.05
N ALA A 28 1.79 0.93 -12.21
CA ALA A 28 0.96 1.56 -11.18
C ALA A 28 -0.30 0.72 -10.88
N ASN A 29 -0.86 0.10 -11.91
CA ASN A 29 -2.01 -0.80 -11.78
C ASN A 29 -1.58 -2.23 -11.43
N SER A 30 -0.62 -2.80 -12.18
CA SER A 30 -0.19 -4.19 -11.98
C SER A 30 1.30 -4.38 -12.28
N SER A 31 2.09 -4.62 -11.25
CA SER A 31 3.53 -4.87 -11.38
C SER A 31 3.81 -6.25 -11.99
N GLN A 32 4.76 -6.33 -12.92
CA GLN A 32 5.28 -7.59 -13.43
C GLN A 32 6.08 -8.33 -12.37
N LYS A 33 6.19 -9.66 -12.52
CA LYS A 33 6.83 -10.52 -11.52
C LYS A 33 8.22 -10.97 -11.97
N PRO A 34 9.27 -10.79 -11.16
CA PRO A 34 10.59 -11.33 -11.45
C PRO A 34 10.59 -12.85 -11.31
N LYS A 35 11.52 -13.51 -12.02
CA LYS A 35 11.65 -14.96 -12.04
C LYS A 35 11.83 -15.56 -10.64
N THR A 36 12.53 -14.86 -9.76
CA THR A 36 12.73 -15.27 -8.36
C THR A 36 11.41 -15.43 -7.60
N VAL A 37 10.46 -14.49 -7.79
CA VAL A 37 9.12 -14.56 -7.16
C VAL A 37 8.31 -15.70 -7.76
N ILE A 38 8.30 -15.85 -9.09
CA ILE A 38 7.60 -16.94 -9.78
C ILE A 38 8.10 -18.30 -9.27
N ASN A 39 9.42 -18.49 -9.27
CA ASN A 39 10.05 -19.74 -8.81
C ASN A 39 9.75 -20.01 -7.32
N ARG A 40 9.75 -18.96 -6.49
CA ARG A 40 9.46 -19.14 -5.05
C ARG A 40 8.03 -19.61 -4.81
N ILE A 41 7.07 -19.06 -5.55
CA ILE A 41 5.66 -19.49 -5.46
C ILE A 41 5.52 -20.93 -5.94
N SER A 42 6.07 -21.30 -7.10
CA SER A 42 6.02 -22.68 -7.63
C SER A 42 6.63 -23.66 -6.64
N ASN A 43 7.85 -23.39 -6.18
CA ASN A 43 8.53 -24.26 -5.21
C ASN A 43 7.75 -24.41 -3.88
N PHE A 44 7.10 -23.34 -3.43
CA PHE A 44 6.26 -23.42 -2.23
C PHE A 44 5.11 -24.40 -2.41
N TYR A 45 4.39 -24.31 -3.53
CA TYR A 45 3.29 -25.24 -3.82
C TYR A 45 3.78 -26.69 -4.03
N GLU A 46 4.92 -26.87 -4.67
CA GLU A 46 5.48 -28.21 -4.96
C GLU A 46 6.03 -28.92 -3.71
N THR A 47 6.57 -28.16 -2.73
CA THR A 47 7.41 -28.79 -1.69
C THR A 47 7.09 -28.38 -0.24
N GLU A 48 6.36 -27.28 -0.02
CA GLU A 48 6.20 -26.69 1.32
C GLU A 48 4.74 -26.37 1.67
N PHE A 49 3.81 -26.47 0.72
CA PHE A 49 2.44 -26.02 0.92
C PHE A 49 1.72 -26.79 2.03
N SER A 50 1.23 -26.04 3.00
CA SER A 50 0.36 -26.53 4.07
C SER A 50 -0.41 -25.35 4.70
N ASN A 51 -1.33 -25.65 5.59
CA ASN A 51 -2.01 -24.65 6.38
C ASN A 51 -1.04 -23.94 7.33
N VAL A 52 -1.24 -22.65 7.51
CA VAL A 52 -0.57 -21.82 8.52
C VAL A 52 -1.44 -21.79 9.77
N GLY A 53 -0.85 -22.00 10.95
CA GLY A 53 -1.55 -21.90 12.23
C GLY A 53 -1.26 -23.06 13.19
N ARG A 54 -2.31 -23.57 13.87
CA ARG A 54 -2.18 -24.44 15.04
C ARG A 54 -1.99 -25.94 14.75
N SER A 55 -1.66 -26.31 13.52
CA SER A 55 -1.38 -27.72 13.20
C SER A 55 0.02 -28.14 13.67
N VAL A 56 0.13 -29.42 14.10
CA VAL A 56 1.36 -29.94 14.71
C VAL A 56 2.21 -30.79 13.76
N HIS A 57 1.71 -31.14 12.56
CA HIS A 57 2.50 -31.91 11.61
C HIS A 57 3.61 -31.06 10.94
N SER A 58 4.69 -31.69 10.54
CA SER A 58 5.94 -31.04 10.10
C SER A 58 5.75 -30.00 8.97
N LEU A 59 4.91 -30.27 7.99
CA LEU A 59 4.64 -29.33 6.90
C LEU A 59 3.94 -28.04 7.40
N ALA A 60 2.94 -28.16 8.28
CA ALA A 60 2.26 -27.00 8.83
C ALA A 60 3.16 -26.15 9.72
N VAL A 61 4.01 -26.80 10.53
CA VAL A 61 5.03 -26.09 11.34
C VAL A 61 5.98 -25.33 10.43
N LYS A 62 6.47 -25.97 9.35
CA LYS A 62 7.35 -25.33 8.36
C LYS A 62 6.67 -24.15 7.68
N ALA A 63 5.42 -24.32 7.22
CA ALA A 63 4.66 -23.25 6.57
C ALA A 63 4.41 -22.07 7.53
N THR A 64 4.07 -22.35 8.79
CA THR A 64 3.87 -21.34 9.83
C THR A 64 5.15 -20.56 10.10
N ASN A 65 6.28 -21.22 10.28
CA ASN A 65 7.56 -20.57 10.50
C ASN A 65 7.93 -19.67 9.31
N ARG A 66 7.76 -20.13 8.06
CA ARG A 66 8.01 -19.34 6.85
C ARG A 66 7.13 -18.10 6.77
N PHE A 67 5.87 -18.22 7.15
CA PHE A 67 4.94 -17.08 7.17
C PHE A 67 5.38 -16.03 8.19
N GLU A 68 5.73 -16.45 9.40
CA GLU A 68 6.16 -15.55 10.46
C GLU A 68 7.56 -14.95 10.19
N ASP A 69 8.50 -15.70 9.61
CA ASP A 69 9.79 -15.18 9.12
C ASP A 69 9.58 -14.06 8.08
N THR A 70 8.56 -14.23 7.21
CA THR A 70 8.21 -13.21 6.22
C THR A 70 7.68 -11.96 6.90
N ARG A 71 6.83 -12.12 7.93
CA ARG A 71 6.32 -11.01 8.74
C ARG A 71 7.46 -10.24 9.42
N ASP A 72 8.44 -10.94 9.98
CA ASP A 72 9.61 -10.32 10.60
C ASP A 72 10.47 -9.54 9.60
N LYS A 73 10.65 -10.08 8.39
CA LYS A 73 11.36 -9.34 7.32
C LYS A 73 10.63 -8.06 6.93
N VAL A 74 9.29 -8.11 6.80
CA VAL A 74 8.48 -6.92 6.51
C VAL A 74 8.53 -5.93 7.67
N LYS A 75 8.48 -6.41 8.92
CA LYS A 75 8.66 -5.58 10.12
C LYS A 75 9.97 -4.79 10.07
N ILE A 76 11.09 -5.47 9.80
CA ILE A 76 12.41 -4.82 9.69
C ILE A 76 12.43 -3.81 8.54
N TYR A 77 11.91 -4.18 7.37
CA TYR A 77 11.88 -3.32 6.19
C TYR A 77 11.09 -2.03 6.42
N LEU A 78 9.96 -2.11 7.14
CA LEU A 78 9.11 -0.97 7.48
C LEU A 78 9.54 -0.24 8.76
N ASN A 79 10.61 -0.69 9.43
CA ASN A 79 11.06 -0.16 10.71
C ASN A 79 9.96 -0.18 11.79
N ALA A 80 9.09 -1.18 11.76
CA ALA A 80 8.07 -1.38 12.78
C ALA A 80 8.70 -1.97 14.06
N LYS A 81 8.16 -1.61 15.22
CA LYS A 81 8.69 -2.02 16.52
C LYS A 81 8.30 -3.45 16.87
N TYR A 82 7.05 -3.80 16.62
CA TYR A 82 6.49 -5.10 16.98
C TYR A 82 6.01 -5.87 15.75
N ARG A 83 6.05 -7.20 15.81
CA ARG A 83 5.55 -8.10 14.75
C ARG A 83 4.06 -7.91 14.49
N GLU A 84 3.30 -7.63 15.54
CA GLU A 84 1.86 -7.46 15.54
C GLU A 84 1.41 -6.20 14.77
N GLU A 85 2.31 -5.26 14.51
CA GLU A 85 2.05 -4.08 13.66
C GLU A 85 1.94 -4.44 12.17
N ILE A 86 2.39 -5.64 11.79
CA ILE A 86 2.37 -6.11 10.40
C ILE A 86 1.12 -6.95 10.16
N ILE A 87 0.21 -6.42 9.38
CA ILE A 87 -1.03 -7.09 8.97
C ILE A 87 -1.01 -7.28 7.46
N PHE A 88 -1.03 -8.53 6.99
CA PHE A 88 -1.12 -8.83 5.56
C PHE A 88 -2.56 -8.74 5.08
N THR A 89 -2.77 -8.03 3.99
CA THR A 89 -4.06 -7.86 3.32
C THR A 89 -3.92 -8.16 1.83
N LYS A 90 -5.03 -8.24 1.11
CA LYS A 90 -5.03 -8.53 -0.33
C LYS A 90 -4.59 -7.34 -1.18
N SER A 91 -4.76 -6.11 -0.67
CA SER A 91 -4.49 -4.88 -1.42
C SER A 91 -4.45 -3.66 -0.50
N ALA A 92 -3.92 -2.53 -1.00
CA ALA A 92 -4.02 -1.24 -0.34
C ALA A 92 -5.48 -0.85 -0.06
N THR A 93 -6.40 -1.15 -0.98
CA THR A 93 -7.84 -0.91 -0.78
C THR A 93 -8.38 -1.63 0.46
N GLU A 94 -8.04 -2.91 0.64
CA GLU A 94 -8.45 -3.66 1.84
C GLU A 94 -7.79 -3.08 3.10
N SER A 95 -6.51 -2.74 3.05
CA SER A 95 -5.79 -2.14 4.19
C SER A 95 -6.43 -0.84 4.65
N ILE A 96 -6.75 0.06 3.72
CA ILE A 96 -7.35 1.36 4.05
C ILE A 96 -8.77 1.18 4.58
N ASN A 97 -9.57 0.28 3.98
CA ASN A 97 -10.90 -0.04 4.51
C ASN A 97 -10.82 -0.66 5.90
N LEU A 98 -9.83 -1.52 6.18
CA LEU A 98 -9.62 -2.08 7.51
C LEU A 98 -9.32 -0.98 8.54
N VAL A 99 -8.45 -0.02 8.22
CA VAL A 99 -8.15 1.11 9.10
C VAL A 99 -9.39 2.00 9.28
N ALA A 100 -10.11 2.32 8.21
CA ALA A 100 -11.31 3.14 8.29
C ALA A 100 -12.42 2.47 9.14
N SER A 101 -12.63 1.16 8.98
CA SER A 101 -13.66 0.42 9.71
C SER A 101 -13.26 0.06 11.15
N SER A 102 -12.00 0.05 11.50
CA SER A 102 -11.51 -0.23 12.86
C SER A 102 -11.15 1.07 13.60
N PHE A 103 -10.04 1.70 13.23
CA PHE A 103 -9.59 2.95 13.83
C PHE A 103 -10.60 4.08 13.65
N GLY A 104 -11.09 4.27 12.41
CA GLY A 104 -12.07 5.29 12.08
C GLY A 104 -13.36 5.12 12.89
N GLU A 105 -13.89 3.88 12.97
CA GLU A 105 -15.07 3.60 13.75
C GLU A 105 -14.89 3.89 15.25
N LYS A 106 -13.72 3.59 15.80
CA LYS A 106 -13.44 3.73 17.23
C LYS A 106 -13.08 5.17 17.64
N PHE A 107 -12.33 5.89 16.82
CA PHE A 107 -11.67 7.14 17.25
C PHE A 107 -12.15 8.40 16.53
N ILE A 108 -12.92 8.28 15.44
CA ILE A 108 -13.51 9.45 14.77
C ILE A 108 -14.87 9.74 15.35
N ASN A 109 -15.10 11.00 15.69
CA ASN A 109 -16.34 11.52 16.26
C ASN A 109 -16.89 12.66 15.41
N LYS A 110 -18.12 13.09 15.73
CA LYS A 110 -18.76 14.23 15.07
C LYS A 110 -17.92 15.51 15.25
N GLY A 111 -17.63 16.16 14.11
CA GLY A 111 -16.83 17.39 14.07
C GLY A 111 -15.32 17.19 14.04
N ASP A 112 -14.83 15.95 14.16
CA ASP A 112 -13.42 15.64 13.87
C ASP A 112 -13.13 15.83 12.38
N GLU A 113 -11.85 15.97 12.03
CA GLU A 113 -11.41 16.26 10.67
C GLU A 113 -10.53 15.13 10.12
N ILE A 114 -10.76 14.81 8.85
CA ILE A 114 -9.95 13.90 8.05
C ILE A 114 -9.36 14.71 6.91
N LEU A 115 -8.04 14.86 6.90
CA LEU A 115 -7.34 15.58 5.85
C LEU A 115 -6.83 14.61 4.79
N THR A 116 -7.11 14.93 3.54
CA THR A 116 -6.67 14.19 2.36
C THR A 116 -6.22 15.15 1.25
N THR A 117 -5.87 14.66 0.08
CA THR A 117 -5.47 15.50 -1.07
C THR A 117 -6.34 15.21 -2.28
N GLU A 118 -6.35 16.13 -3.26
CA GLU A 118 -7.00 15.89 -4.55
C GLU A 118 -6.23 14.90 -5.44
N LEU A 119 -5.02 14.47 -5.05
CA LEU A 119 -4.22 13.45 -5.75
C LEU A 119 -4.60 12.01 -5.40
N GLU A 120 -5.53 11.81 -4.49
CA GLU A 120 -5.78 10.48 -3.94
C GLU A 120 -6.44 9.54 -4.95
N HIS A 121 -5.96 8.31 -4.96
CA HIS A 121 -6.69 7.21 -5.57
C HIS A 121 -7.98 6.95 -4.79
N HIS A 122 -9.04 6.52 -5.47
CA HIS A 122 -10.34 6.21 -4.85
C HIS A 122 -10.21 5.28 -3.62
N SER A 123 -9.27 4.35 -3.61
CA SER A 123 -9.02 3.46 -2.46
C SER A 123 -8.62 4.21 -1.19
N ASN A 124 -7.99 5.39 -1.31
CA ASN A 124 -7.60 6.24 -0.17
C ASN A 124 -8.51 7.46 0.02
N TYR A 125 -9.60 7.54 -0.72
CA TYR A 125 -10.62 8.58 -0.52
C TYR A 125 -11.95 7.99 -0.04
N ILE A 126 -12.48 7.00 -0.75
CA ILE A 126 -13.84 6.47 -0.53
C ILE A 126 -14.07 5.92 0.89
N PRO A 127 -13.16 5.15 1.50
CA PRO A 127 -13.35 4.66 2.87
C PRO A 127 -13.46 5.81 3.89
N TRP A 128 -12.67 6.86 3.72
CA TRP A 128 -12.70 8.04 4.58
C TRP A 128 -13.98 8.84 4.39
N TYR A 129 -14.47 8.96 3.16
CA TYR A 129 -15.75 9.58 2.87
C TYR A 129 -16.91 8.88 3.59
N PHE A 130 -16.98 7.55 3.51
CA PHE A 130 -18.04 6.80 4.15
C PHE A 130 -17.99 6.87 5.68
N ILE A 131 -16.82 6.70 6.29
CA ILE A 131 -16.69 6.82 7.74
C ILE A 131 -16.95 8.25 8.21
N GLY A 132 -16.47 9.24 7.48
CA GLY A 132 -16.71 10.66 7.77
C GLY A 132 -18.20 10.99 7.75
N LYS A 133 -18.91 10.55 6.70
CA LYS A 133 -20.38 10.72 6.61
C LYS A 133 -21.11 10.01 7.75
N LYS A 134 -20.73 8.79 8.08
CA LYS A 134 -21.33 7.99 9.16
C LYS A 134 -21.15 8.64 10.53
N LYS A 135 -19.95 9.17 10.79
CA LYS A 135 -19.57 9.75 12.08
C LYS A 135 -19.86 11.25 12.20
N GLY A 136 -20.21 11.93 11.11
CA GLY A 136 -20.36 13.39 11.08
C GLY A 136 -19.02 14.13 11.17
N ALA A 137 -17.95 13.52 10.70
CA ALA A 137 -16.64 14.16 10.57
C ALA A 137 -16.56 14.97 9.27
N ILE A 138 -15.62 15.92 9.24
CA ILE A 138 -15.40 16.84 8.12
C ILE A 138 -14.19 16.34 7.32
N ILE A 139 -14.37 16.15 6.01
CA ILE A 139 -13.28 15.80 5.11
C ILE A 139 -12.75 17.07 4.48
N LYS A 140 -11.44 17.29 4.61
CA LYS A 140 -10.72 18.41 4.03
C LYS A 140 -9.79 17.91 2.93
N PHE A 141 -9.72 18.67 1.84
CA PHE A 141 -8.87 18.36 0.70
C PHE A 141 -7.79 19.43 0.56
N ALA A 142 -6.53 19.02 0.57
CA ALA A 142 -5.44 19.88 0.14
C ALA A 142 -5.45 19.96 -1.41
N PRO A 143 -5.51 21.18 -1.98
CA PRO A 143 -5.64 21.37 -3.41
C PRO A 143 -4.36 20.99 -4.16
N VAL A 144 -4.52 20.65 -5.43
CA VAL A 144 -3.44 20.40 -6.39
C VAL A 144 -3.23 21.63 -7.24
N ASN A 145 -1.98 22.03 -7.42
CA ASN A 145 -1.62 23.12 -8.32
C ASN A 145 -1.59 22.65 -9.79
N GLU A 146 -1.41 23.58 -10.72
CA GLU A 146 -1.36 23.29 -12.18
C GLU A 146 -0.24 22.32 -12.60
N LYS A 147 0.78 22.14 -11.74
CA LYS A 147 1.88 21.18 -11.97
C LYS A 147 1.56 19.77 -11.45
N GLY A 148 0.39 19.56 -10.85
CA GLY A 148 0.02 18.29 -10.23
C GLY A 148 0.70 18.06 -8.88
N GLU A 149 1.08 19.11 -8.17
CA GLU A 149 1.74 19.06 -6.86
C GLU A 149 0.83 19.61 -5.77
N VAL A 150 0.99 19.11 -4.55
CA VAL A 150 0.33 19.64 -3.35
C VAL A 150 1.36 20.41 -2.52
N GLU A 151 1.09 21.68 -2.30
CA GLU A 151 1.96 22.54 -1.52
C GLU A 151 1.87 22.21 -0.02
N ILE A 152 3.03 22.09 0.65
CA ILE A 152 3.06 21.76 2.09
C ILE A 152 2.31 22.80 2.91
N ASP A 153 2.40 24.07 2.55
CA ASP A 153 1.75 25.15 3.29
C ASP A 153 0.22 25.08 3.16
N GLU A 154 -0.31 24.54 2.06
CA GLU A 154 -1.75 24.24 1.94
C GLU A 154 -2.17 23.14 2.90
N ILE A 155 -1.36 22.08 3.04
CA ILE A 155 -1.60 21.02 4.03
C ILE A 155 -1.58 21.61 5.45
N LYS A 156 -0.57 22.41 5.79
CA LYS A 156 -0.45 23.04 7.13
C LYS A 156 -1.65 23.91 7.49
N LYS A 157 -2.15 24.72 6.55
CA LYS A 157 -3.34 25.57 6.77
C LYS A 157 -4.59 24.76 7.11
N LEU A 158 -4.69 23.52 6.61
CA LEU A 158 -5.84 22.66 6.83
C LEU A 158 -5.78 21.85 8.12
N ILE A 159 -4.58 21.69 8.72
CA ILE A 159 -4.41 20.95 9.98
C ILE A 159 -4.91 21.81 11.14
N THR A 160 -5.75 21.23 11.99
CA THR A 160 -6.24 21.86 13.22
C THR A 160 -6.17 20.87 14.39
N ASN A 161 -6.54 21.32 15.59
CA ASN A 161 -6.66 20.45 16.77
C ASN A 161 -7.76 19.38 16.65
N LYS A 162 -8.62 19.48 15.64
CA LYS A 162 -9.66 18.50 15.31
C LYS A 162 -9.21 17.47 14.27
N THR A 163 -8.05 17.66 13.64
CA THR A 163 -7.53 16.73 12.64
C THR A 163 -7.13 15.42 13.32
N LYS A 164 -7.82 14.33 12.99
CA LYS A 164 -7.60 12.98 13.55
C LYS A 164 -6.81 12.08 12.62
N ILE A 165 -6.96 12.28 11.32
CA ILE A 165 -6.30 11.47 10.29
C ILE A 165 -5.79 12.40 9.19
N ILE A 166 -4.59 12.10 8.71
CA ILE A 166 -4.04 12.62 7.46
C ILE A 166 -3.82 11.40 6.55
N ALA A 167 -4.65 11.28 5.50
CA ALA A 167 -4.66 10.17 4.56
C ALA A 167 -4.18 10.66 3.20
N ILE A 168 -2.89 10.46 2.90
CA ILE A 168 -2.24 10.99 1.70
C ILE A 168 -1.41 9.92 0.99
N THR A 169 -1.40 9.97 -0.34
CA THR A 169 -0.53 9.12 -1.16
C THR A 169 0.93 9.53 -1.00
N HIS A 170 1.86 8.57 -1.07
CA HIS A 170 3.30 8.89 -1.15
C HIS A 170 3.72 9.25 -2.58
N ILE A 171 3.19 8.51 -3.55
CA ILE A 171 3.43 8.74 -4.97
C ILE A 171 2.10 8.60 -5.71
N SER A 172 1.70 9.63 -6.45
CA SER A 172 0.48 9.58 -7.24
C SER A 172 0.58 8.54 -8.35
N ASN A 173 -0.41 7.67 -8.46
CA ASN A 173 -0.52 6.71 -9.56
C ASN A 173 -0.89 7.36 -10.89
N VAL A 174 -1.37 8.59 -10.90
CA VAL A 174 -1.77 9.33 -12.10
C VAL A 174 -0.65 10.25 -12.59
N THR A 175 -0.19 11.16 -11.73
CA THR A 175 0.80 12.18 -12.10
C THR A 175 2.26 11.74 -11.86
N GLY A 176 2.49 10.72 -11.02
CA GLY A 176 3.83 10.33 -10.57
C GLY A 176 4.44 11.30 -9.56
N THR A 177 3.69 12.31 -9.11
CA THR A 177 4.13 13.29 -8.10
C THR A 177 4.49 12.59 -6.80
N ILE A 178 5.68 12.88 -6.29
CA ILE A 178 6.20 12.33 -5.02
C ILE A 178 5.91 13.33 -3.91
N MET A 179 5.05 12.94 -2.97
CA MET A 179 4.72 13.77 -1.82
C MET A 179 5.89 13.81 -0.81
N PRO A 180 6.23 14.98 -0.26
CA PRO A 180 7.33 15.16 0.69
C PRO A 180 6.93 14.70 2.11
N ILE A 181 6.58 13.44 2.28
CA ILE A 181 6.00 12.85 3.51
C ILE A 181 6.80 13.21 4.76
N LYS A 182 8.15 13.16 4.70
CA LYS A 182 9.02 13.51 5.84
C LYS A 182 8.89 14.95 6.34
N LYS A 183 8.32 15.85 5.52
CA LYS A 183 8.09 17.24 5.90
C LYS A 183 6.65 17.46 6.42
N ILE A 184 5.77 16.49 6.16
CA ILE A 184 4.36 16.53 6.58
C ILE A 184 4.20 15.90 7.97
N ILE A 185 5.02 14.90 8.29
CA ILE A 185 5.11 14.24 9.60
C ILE A 185 5.99 15.08 10.53
#